data_885f1845bb1e2cb251cb44c03cb6e2a8
#
_entry.id   885f1845bb1e2cb251cb44c03cb6e2a8
#
_cell.length_a   1.000
_cell.length_b   1.000
_cell.length_c   1.000
_cell.angle_alpha   90.00
_cell.angle_beta   90.00
_cell.angle_gamma   90.00
#
_symmetry.space_group_name_H-M   'P 1'
#
loop_
_entity.id
_entity.type
_entity.pdbx_description
1 polymer ?
#
loop_
_entity_poly.entity_id
_entity_poly.type
_entity_poly.pdbx_seq_one_letter_code
_entity_poly.pdbx_strand_id
1 'polypeptide(L)'
;MREAAEEGEASKMEGALHPMRLRQLLHFAAFPKLNKTHFIFRNARPVSTTRCSSSSSSSSPAAAAVAGGRNRRPSSSQTNTSDREAIRAIRIKKVEELRSKGLDAYAYTWRRTHAANQLQEIYRDLGNGEEAASESDRVSISGRIVARRAFGKLAFLTLRDDSGTIQLYCEKERLLSDQFEHLKTLVDIGDILGAEGSIKRTEKGELSVCVTSFSILTKSLLPLPDKYHGLTDIDKRYRQRYVDMIANPEVADVFRNRAKIISEIRKTVESAGFIEVETPVLQGAAGGAEARPFITYHNSLGQDMYLRIATELHLKRMLVGGFEKVYEIGRIFRNEGLSTRHNPEFTTIEMYEAYSDYESMMNMAEDIVTRSALAVNGKLIIDYQGVEISLERPWRRETMHNLVKEATGIDFTKFDDDLAAAKEVALRTLNAGGDNQNKTSIEACPSVGHVLNEVFELVVEPKLLQPTFVLDYPLEVSPLAKPHRRHAGLTERFELFVCGREMANAFSELTDPLDQRERLEEQVRQHKKKNAALVSEDKSKKVDGDDDAYDVSIDEDFLTALEYGMPPASGMGIGIDRLVMLLTNSASIRDVIAFPVLKTPQV
;
A
#
# COMPACT_ATOMS: atom_id res chain seq x y z
N MET A 1 41.63 44.39 -36.64
CA MET A 1 41.60 44.88 -38.00
C MET A 1 40.36 44.25 -38.67
N ARG A 2 39.37 45.13 -38.91
CA ARG A 2 38.42 45.20 -40.00
C ARG A 2 37.54 43.96 -40.20
N GLU A 3 36.24 44.03 -39.80
CA GLU A 3 35.12 44.72 -40.48
C GLU A 3 34.89 44.25 -41.93
N ALA A 4 33.71 43.72 -42.18
CA ALA A 4 32.56 44.22 -42.92
C ALA A 4 31.60 43.02 -43.15
N ALA A 5 30.39 42.95 -42.73
CA ALA A 5 29.17 43.62 -43.19
C ALA A 5 28.84 43.35 -44.68
N GLU A 6 27.73 42.63 -44.91
CA GLU A 6 26.80 42.96 -46.01
C GLU A 6 25.41 42.33 -45.78
N GLU A 7 24.44 43.21 -45.89
CA GLU A 7 22.98 43.03 -45.86
C GLU A 7 22.46 42.57 -47.23
N GLY A 8 21.23 42.10 -47.22
CA GLY A 8 20.34 42.06 -48.40
C GLY A 8 19.56 40.73 -48.48
N GLU A 9 18.35 40.60 -48.50
CA GLU A 9 17.15 41.33 -48.94
C GLU A 9 15.92 40.49 -48.55
N ALA A 10 14.90 41.15 -48.06
CA ALA A 10 13.57 40.59 -47.80
C ALA A 10 12.81 40.44 -49.12
N SER A 11 12.15 39.32 -49.32
CA SER A 11 11.08 39.17 -50.30
C SER A 11 9.81 38.70 -49.61
N LYS A 12 8.82 39.59 -49.62
CA LYS A 12 7.43 39.36 -49.23
C LYS A 12 6.76 38.37 -50.17
N MET A 13 6.02 37.44 -49.62
CA MET A 13 4.84 36.88 -50.26
C MET A 13 3.72 36.76 -49.24
N GLU A 14 2.76 37.68 -49.35
CA GLU A 14 1.42 37.57 -48.77
C GLU A 14 0.63 36.50 -49.53
N GLY A 15 0.06 35.57 -48.84
CA GLY A 15 -0.86 34.57 -49.37
C GLY A 15 -1.98 34.27 -48.38
N ALA A 16 -3.12 34.80 -48.68
CA ALA A 16 -4.43 34.79 -48.06
C ALA A 16 -4.80 33.62 -47.13
N LEU A 17 -5.19 33.96 -45.92
CA LEU A 17 -5.94 33.12 -45.00
C LEU A 17 -7.42 33.10 -45.37
N HIS A 18 -7.96 31.94 -45.70
CA HIS A 18 -9.40 31.69 -45.75
C HIS A 18 -9.81 30.85 -44.53
N PRO A 19 -10.85 31.24 -43.77
CA PRO A 19 -11.29 30.46 -42.60
C PRO A 19 -12.27 29.37 -43.08
N MET A 20 -11.84 28.10 -42.99
CA MET A 20 -12.76 26.97 -43.11
C MET A 20 -13.49 26.73 -41.78
N ARG A 21 -14.80 26.86 -41.87
CA ARG A 21 -15.78 26.55 -40.80
C ARG A 21 -15.73 25.10 -40.41
N LEU A 22 -15.40 24.85 -39.13
CA LEU A 22 -15.63 23.56 -38.48
C LEU A 22 -17.12 23.46 -38.08
N ARG A 23 -17.92 22.79 -38.87
CA ARG A 23 -19.28 22.35 -38.54
C ARG A 23 -19.46 20.92 -39.03
N GLN A 24 -20.04 20.10 -38.12
CA GLN A 24 -20.57 18.76 -38.32
C GLN A 24 -19.55 17.61 -38.17
N LEU A 25 -19.70 16.92 -36.99
CA LEU A 25 -20.18 15.54 -36.96
C LEU A 25 -20.32 15.08 -35.49
N LEU A 26 -21.45 15.45 -34.86
CA LEU A 26 -21.98 14.75 -33.71
C LEU A 26 -23.02 13.75 -34.26
N HIS A 27 -22.61 12.53 -34.51
CA HIS A 27 -23.55 11.43 -34.69
C HIS A 27 -23.75 10.76 -33.33
N PHE A 28 -24.88 11.04 -32.71
CA PHE A 28 -25.41 10.24 -31.60
C PHE A 28 -25.83 8.87 -32.15
N ALA A 29 -25.10 7.84 -31.78
CA ALA A 29 -25.56 6.46 -31.93
C ALA A 29 -26.58 6.17 -30.82
N ALA A 30 -27.81 6.00 -31.20
CA ALA A 30 -28.90 5.58 -30.32
C ALA A 30 -28.68 4.13 -29.89
N PHE A 31 -28.62 3.89 -28.58
CA PHE A 31 -28.64 2.53 -28.00
C PHE A 31 -30.07 1.96 -28.10
N PRO A 32 -30.24 0.68 -28.49
CA PRO A 32 -31.54 0.04 -28.48
C PRO A 32 -32.00 -0.27 -27.05
N LYS A 33 -33.27 -0.02 -26.80
CA LYS A 33 -33.96 -0.29 -25.54
C LYS A 33 -33.92 -1.80 -25.22
N LEU A 34 -33.27 -2.15 -24.11
CA LEU A 34 -33.34 -3.49 -23.54
C LEU A 34 -34.74 -3.72 -22.92
N ASN A 35 -35.41 -4.79 -23.37
CA ASN A 35 -36.66 -5.30 -22.85
C ASN A 35 -36.49 -5.73 -21.39
N LYS A 36 -37.48 -5.34 -20.56
CA LYS A 36 -37.66 -5.80 -19.18
C LYS A 36 -38.03 -7.28 -19.20
N THR A 37 -37.12 -8.15 -18.84
CA THR A 37 -37.43 -9.52 -18.44
C THR A 37 -37.66 -9.55 -16.94
N HIS A 38 -38.87 -9.91 -16.56
CA HIS A 38 -39.32 -10.16 -15.20
C HIS A 38 -38.58 -11.39 -14.63
N PHE A 39 -37.76 -11.20 -13.60
CA PHE A 39 -37.28 -12.29 -12.76
C PHE A 39 -38.35 -12.62 -11.73
N ILE A 40 -38.92 -13.82 -11.87
CA ILE A 40 -39.85 -14.43 -10.90
C ILE A 40 -39.01 -15.04 -9.77
N PHE A 41 -39.08 -14.44 -8.57
CA PHE A 41 -38.58 -15.07 -7.36
C PHE A 41 -39.48 -16.26 -6.98
N ARG A 42 -38.95 -17.47 -7.06
CA ARG A 42 -39.56 -18.65 -6.46
C ARG A 42 -39.27 -18.67 -4.97
N ASN A 43 -40.31 -18.54 -4.15
CA ASN A 43 -40.30 -18.75 -2.72
C ASN A 43 -39.90 -20.19 -2.37
N ALA A 44 -38.79 -20.36 -1.64
CA ALA A 44 -38.48 -21.62 -0.96
C ALA A 44 -39.17 -21.63 0.42
N ARG A 45 -39.89 -22.68 0.70
CA ARG A 45 -40.63 -22.94 1.96
C ARG A 45 -39.62 -23.29 3.08
N PRO A 46 -39.92 -22.96 4.35
CA PRO A 46 -39.08 -23.32 5.47
C PRO A 46 -39.24 -24.79 5.85
N VAL A 47 -38.13 -25.44 6.12
CA VAL A 47 -38.07 -26.79 6.69
C VAL A 47 -38.24 -26.71 8.21
N SER A 48 -39.16 -27.51 8.73
CA SER A 48 -39.54 -27.63 10.14
C SER A 48 -38.40 -28.24 10.99
N THR A 49 -38.10 -27.59 12.12
CA THR A 49 -37.25 -28.13 13.17
C THR A 49 -37.98 -29.13 14.02
N THR A 50 -37.48 -30.35 14.07
CA THR A 50 -37.92 -31.39 15.02
C THR A 50 -37.17 -31.25 16.34
N ARG A 51 -37.92 -31.02 17.41
CA ARG A 51 -37.44 -31.11 18.80
C ARG A 51 -37.12 -32.55 19.17
N CYS A 52 -35.98 -32.80 19.79
CA CYS A 52 -35.78 -33.97 20.66
C CYS A 52 -35.52 -33.48 22.07
N SER A 53 -36.40 -33.93 22.98
CA SER A 53 -36.33 -33.80 24.42
C SER A 53 -35.85 -35.12 25.05
N SER A 54 -34.97 -35.03 26.05
CA SER A 54 -34.88 -36.00 27.17
C SER A 54 -33.91 -35.42 28.19
N SER A 55 -34.30 -35.05 29.35
CA SER A 55 -34.64 -35.65 30.62
C SER A 55 -33.40 -35.88 31.53
N SER A 56 -33.29 -35.03 32.54
CA SER A 56 -33.26 -35.23 34.01
C SER A 56 -32.27 -36.20 34.65
N SER A 57 -31.49 -35.69 35.62
CA SER A 57 -31.51 -36.09 37.03
C SER A 57 -30.41 -35.32 37.77
N SER A 58 -30.72 -34.50 38.69
CA SER A 58 -30.82 -34.47 40.15
C SER A 58 -29.56 -34.93 40.91
N SER A 59 -28.94 -34.00 41.66
CA SER A 59 -28.80 -34.05 43.12
C SER A 59 -27.89 -32.93 43.65
N SER A 60 -28.43 -32.17 44.60
CA SER A 60 -27.72 -31.32 45.57
C SER A 60 -27.53 -32.15 46.86
N PRO A 61 -26.90 -31.66 48.00
CA PRO A 61 -26.51 -30.30 48.37
C PRO A 61 -25.22 -30.12 49.24
N ALA A 62 -25.00 -28.85 49.62
CA ALA A 62 -24.36 -28.30 50.83
C ALA A 62 -22.82 -28.12 50.82
N ALA A 63 -22.25 -27.03 51.15
CA ALA A 63 -22.36 -26.11 52.26
C ALA A 63 -21.47 -24.87 52.05
N ALA A 64 -21.81 -23.82 52.76
CA ALA A 64 -21.30 -22.48 52.77
C ALA A 64 -19.83 -22.26 53.09
N ALA A 65 -19.24 -21.18 52.45
CA ALA A 65 -18.33 -20.25 53.12
C ALA A 65 -18.32 -18.90 52.45
N VAL A 66 -18.50 -17.85 53.21
CA VAL A 66 -18.52 -16.42 52.88
C VAL A 66 -17.10 -15.93 52.63
N ALA A 67 -16.84 -15.16 51.54
CA ALA A 67 -15.90 -14.06 51.58
C ALA A 67 -15.92 -13.24 50.25
N GLY A 68 -16.15 -11.94 50.37
CA GLY A 68 -15.51 -10.87 49.62
C GLY A 68 -15.91 -10.69 48.16
N GLY A 69 -16.98 -9.92 47.92
CA GLY A 69 -17.33 -9.43 46.58
C GLY A 69 -16.27 -8.49 46.02
N ARG A 70 -15.68 -8.90 44.87
CA ARG A 70 -15.11 -7.98 43.89
C ARG A 70 -15.98 -8.04 42.63
N ASN A 71 -16.75 -6.95 42.43
CA ASN A 71 -17.52 -6.73 41.20
C ASN A 71 -16.60 -6.84 39.99
N ARG A 72 -16.67 -7.95 39.27
CA ARG A 72 -16.18 -8.02 37.89
C ARG A 72 -17.19 -7.30 37.01
N ARG A 73 -16.79 -6.14 36.47
CA ARG A 73 -17.52 -5.50 35.38
C ARG A 73 -17.64 -6.49 34.21
N PRO A 74 -18.81 -6.59 33.55
CA PRO A 74 -18.94 -7.45 32.36
C PRO A 74 -18.09 -6.92 31.23
N SER A 75 -17.53 -7.82 30.41
CA SER A 75 -16.69 -7.53 29.27
C SER A 75 -17.41 -6.63 28.26
N SER A 76 -16.70 -5.59 27.80
CA SER A 76 -17.20 -4.41 27.06
C SER A 76 -17.71 -4.66 25.63
N SER A 77 -17.87 -5.89 25.14
CA SER A 77 -18.20 -6.15 23.73
C SER A 77 -19.70 -6.24 23.41
N GLN A 78 -20.56 -6.59 24.36
CA GLN A 78 -22.01 -6.70 24.11
C GLN A 78 -22.80 -5.42 24.38
N THR A 79 -22.35 -4.54 25.26
CA THR A 79 -23.00 -3.26 25.59
C THR A 79 -22.88 -2.22 24.48
N ASN A 80 -21.80 -2.27 23.67
CA ASN A 80 -21.52 -1.24 22.67
C ASN A 80 -22.39 -1.32 21.40
N THR A 81 -22.98 -2.47 21.07
CA THR A 81 -23.78 -2.62 19.84
C THR A 81 -25.19 -2.06 20.00
N SER A 82 -25.84 -2.30 21.14
CA SER A 82 -27.18 -1.75 21.44
C SER A 82 -27.14 -0.22 21.59
N ASP A 83 -26.09 0.34 22.19
CA ASP A 83 -25.92 1.79 22.30
C ASP A 83 -25.70 2.43 20.93
N ARG A 84 -24.95 1.79 20.04
CA ARG A 84 -24.68 2.28 18.68
C ARG A 84 -25.93 2.32 17.81
N GLU A 85 -26.78 1.30 17.88
CA GLU A 85 -28.07 1.26 17.16
C GLU A 85 -29.05 2.28 17.70
N ALA A 86 -29.15 2.45 19.02
CA ALA A 86 -29.97 3.46 19.65
C ALA A 86 -29.55 4.88 19.22
N ILE A 87 -28.23 5.18 19.22
CA ILE A 87 -27.70 6.47 18.75
C ILE A 87 -28.04 6.67 17.26
N ARG A 88 -27.88 5.64 16.43
CA ARG A 88 -28.23 5.69 15.01
C ARG A 88 -29.71 6.03 14.81
N ALA A 89 -30.61 5.40 15.56
CA ALA A 89 -32.04 5.66 15.47
C ALA A 89 -32.38 7.12 15.87
N ILE A 90 -31.75 7.65 16.93
CA ILE A 90 -31.91 9.05 17.34
C ILE A 90 -31.44 10.00 16.22
N ARG A 91 -30.30 9.71 15.60
CA ARG A 91 -29.75 10.58 14.54
C ARG A 91 -30.55 10.52 13.25
N ILE A 92 -31.20 9.38 12.94
CA ILE A 92 -32.17 9.28 11.84
C ILE A 92 -33.36 10.22 12.09
N LYS A 93 -33.92 10.22 13.30
CA LYS A 93 -35.02 11.16 13.67
C LYS A 93 -34.59 12.63 13.50
N LYS A 94 -33.34 12.97 13.82
CA LYS A 94 -32.79 14.32 13.58
C LYS A 94 -32.71 14.66 12.09
N VAL A 95 -32.39 13.69 11.22
CA VAL A 95 -32.44 13.88 9.75
C VAL A 95 -33.86 14.15 9.29
N GLU A 96 -34.85 13.42 9.81
CA GLU A 96 -36.27 13.62 9.49
C GLU A 96 -36.72 15.01 9.97
N GLU A 97 -36.31 15.44 11.16
CA GLU A 97 -36.60 16.77 11.70
C GLU A 97 -35.95 17.89 10.84
N LEU A 98 -34.69 17.74 10.40
CA LEU A 98 -34.05 18.68 9.48
C LEU A 98 -34.87 18.85 8.21
N ARG A 99 -35.24 17.73 7.59
CA ARG A 99 -36.06 17.71 6.36
C ARG A 99 -37.42 18.35 6.55
N SER A 100 -38.09 18.12 7.70
CA SER A 100 -39.39 18.72 7.99
C SER A 100 -39.30 20.25 8.15
N LYS A 101 -38.13 20.76 8.53
CA LYS A 101 -37.83 22.19 8.62
C LYS A 101 -37.36 22.81 7.31
N GLY A 102 -37.31 22.03 6.20
CA GLY A 102 -36.79 22.47 4.93
C GLY A 102 -35.25 22.63 4.89
N LEU A 103 -34.55 22.05 5.87
CA LEU A 103 -33.09 22.06 5.93
C LEU A 103 -32.52 20.78 5.31
N ASP A 104 -31.47 20.95 4.49
CA ASP A 104 -30.78 19.81 3.91
C ASP A 104 -29.82 19.17 4.93
N ALA A 105 -29.97 17.87 5.14
CA ALA A 105 -29.07 17.10 6.00
C ALA A 105 -27.83 16.57 5.25
N TYR A 106 -27.83 16.71 3.91
CA TYR A 106 -26.77 16.23 2.99
C TYR A 106 -26.61 17.21 1.84
N ALA A 107 -25.87 18.28 2.09
CA ALA A 107 -25.66 19.38 1.15
C ALA A 107 -24.89 18.95 -0.11
N TYR A 108 -25.20 19.56 -1.25
CA TYR A 108 -24.52 19.27 -2.52
C TYR A 108 -23.13 19.92 -2.59
N THR A 109 -22.93 21.09 -1.99
CA THR A 109 -21.69 21.86 -2.06
C THR A 109 -21.55 22.82 -0.89
N TRP A 110 -20.34 23.28 -0.65
CA TRP A 110 -20.02 24.37 0.28
C TRP A 110 -18.81 25.14 -0.25
N ARG A 111 -18.90 26.45 -0.33
CA ARG A 111 -17.80 27.30 -0.77
C ARG A 111 -16.89 27.62 0.42
N ARG A 112 -15.77 26.93 0.51
CA ARG A 112 -14.75 27.17 1.53
C ARG A 112 -13.76 28.25 1.05
N THR A 113 -13.40 29.20 1.93
CA THR A 113 -12.38 30.21 1.68
C THR A 113 -10.99 29.76 2.15
N HIS A 114 -10.90 29.12 3.30
CA HIS A 114 -9.65 28.74 3.94
C HIS A 114 -9.72 27.32 4.53
N ALA A 115 -8.55 26.68 4.64
CA ALA A 115 -8.35 25.49 5.45
C ALA A 115 -7.96 25.87 6.89
N ALA A 116 -8.12 24.94 7.84
CA ALA A 116 -7.86 25.19 9.26
C ALA A 116 -6.42 25.66 9.53
N ASN A 117 -5.42 24.96 8.95
CA ASN A 117 -4.01 25.33 9.15
C ASN A 117 -3.62 26.65 8.46
N GLN A 118 -4.27 26.99 7.33
CA GLN A 118 -4.05 28.29 6.71
C GLN A 118 -4.46 29.43 7.63
N LEU A 119 -5.58 29.30 8.35
CA LEU A 119 -6.01 30.29 9.33
C LEU A 119 -5.07 30.35 10.54
N GLN A 120 -4.58 29.20 11.02
CA GLN A 120 -3.57 29.16 12.10
C GLN A 120 -2.31 29.93 11.72
N GLU A 121 -1.89 29.86 10.45
CA GLU A 121 -0.70 30.56 9.94
C GLU A 121 -0.96 32.05 9.71
N ILE A 122 -2.06 32.42 9.03
CA ILE A 122 -2.40 33.82 8.72
C ILE A 122 -2.59 34.65 10.00
N TYR A 123 -3.24 34.09 11.01
CA TYR A 123 -3.55 34.78 12.25
C TYR A 123 -2.64 34.34 13.42
N ARG A 124 -1.40 33.95 13.12
CA ARG A 124 -0.42 33.52 14.14
C ARG A 124 -0.18 34.59 15.18
N ASP A 125 -0.08 35.84 14.77
CA ASP A 125 0.29 36.98 15.59
C ASP A 125 -0.92 37.71 16.25
N LEU A 126 -2.15 37.22 16.02
CA LEU A 126 -3.33 37.76 16.67
C LEU A 126 -3.25 37.56 18.19
N GLY A 127 -3.39 38.60 18.98
CA GLY A 127 -3.29 38.57 20.45
C GLY A 127 -4.45 37.86 21.13
N ASN A 128 -4.21 37.40 22.37
CA ASN A 128 -5.24 36.77 23.18
C ASN A 128 -6.36 37.76 23.48
N GLY A 129 -7.62 37.35 23.32
CA GLY A 129 -8.81 38.19 23.48
C GLY A 129 -9.15 39.02 22.23
N GLU A 130 -8.24 39.14 21.27
CA GLU A 130 -8.45 39.95 20.07
C GLU A 130 -9.34 39.25 19.03
N GLU A 131 -10.12 40.08 18.32
CA GLU A 131 -10.95 39.66 17.20
C GLU A 131 -10.59 40.45 15.94
N ALA A 132 -10.28 39.77 14.86
CA ALA A 132 -10.11 40.35 13.54
C ALA A 132 -11.50 40.49 12.91
N ALA A 133 -12.03 41.71 12.92
CA ALA A 133 -13.44 41.99 12.63
C ALA A 133 -13.67 42.75 11.32
N SER A 134 -12.64 42.93 10.47
CA SER A 134 -12.85 43.58 9.19
C SER A 134 -13.64 42.66 8.24
N GLU A 135 -14.29 43.23 7.21
CA GLU A 135 -15.01 42.39 6.23
C GLU A 135 -14.09 41.44 5.46
N SER A 136 -12.81 41.79 5.29
CA SER A 136 -11.78 40.92 4.71
C SER A 136 -11.44 39.69 5.57
N ASP A 137 -11.73 39.75 6.88
CA ASP A 137 -11.48 38.71 7.85
C ASP A 137 -12.65 37.72 8.01
N ARG A 138 -13.72 37.92 7.21
CA ARG A 138 -14.82 36.94 7.18
C ARG A 138 -14.38 35.70 6.42
N VAL A 139 -14.47 34.57 7.08
CA VAL A 139 -14.05 33.28 6.55
C VAL A 139 -15.22 32.32 6.46
N SER A 140 -15.13 31.42 5.49
CA SER A 140 -16.01 30.26 5.34
C SER A 140 -15.15 29.00 5.37
N ILE A 141 -15.41 28.13 6.34
CA ILE A 141 -14.66 26.88 6.56
C ILE A 141 -15.61 25.70 6.63
N SER A 142 -15.07 24.50 6.43
CA SER A 142 -15.84 23.27 6.59
C SER A 142 -14.98 22.12 7.10
N GLY A 143 -15.60 21.20 7.84
CA GLY A 143 -14.93 20.04 8.37
C GLY A 143 -15.81 19.20 9.28
N ARG A 144 -15.25 18.13 9.83
CA ARG A 144 -15.91 17.21 10.74
C ARG A 144 -15.84 17.72 12.17
N ILE A 145 -16.96 17.69 12.88
CA ILE A 145 -17.00 18.02 14.33
C ILE A 145 -16.47 16.84 15.12
N VAL A 146 -15.34 17.03 15.79
CA VAL A 146 -14.66 16.00 16.61
C VAL A 146 -14.83 16.23 18.11
N ALA A 147 -15.23 17.43 18.53
CA ALA A 147 -15.58 17.73 19.91
C ALA A 147 -16.65 18.83 19.98
N ARG A 148 -17.47 18.80 21.04
CA ARG A 148 -18.51 19.76 21.28
C ARG A 148 -18.67 19.99 22.78
N ARG A 149 -18.76 21.27 23.18
CA ARG A 149 -19.10 21.69 24.54
C ARG A 149 -20.10 22.86 24.45
N ALA A 150 -21.19 22.81 25.20
CA ALA A 150 -22.20 23.86 25.20
C ALA A 150 -22.53 24.27 26.64
N PHE A 151 -22.56 25.58 26.91
CA PHE A 151 -22.81 26.17 28.23
C PHE A 151 -23.77 27.34 28.07
N GLY A 152 -25.02 27.20 28.53
CA GLY A 152 -26.01 28.26 28.45
C GLY A 152 -26.20 28.84 27.05
N LYS A 153 -25.70 30.05 26.82
CA LYS A 153 -25.78 30.78 25.53
C LYS A 153 -24.50 30.64 24.65
N LEU A 154 -23.52 29.83 25.05
CA LEU A 154 -22.24 29.70 24.40
C LEU A 154 -21.97 28.24 24.07
N ALA A 155 -21.43 27.96 22.88
CA ALA A 155 -20.95 26.63 22.49
C ALA A 155 -19.60 26.70 21.78
N PHE A 156 -18.78 25.70 22.03
CA PHE A 156 -17.51 25.49 21.39
C PHE A 156 -17.55 24.16 20.66
N LEU A 157 -17.20 24.16 19.39
CA LEU A 157 -17.01 22.93 18.60
C LEU A 157 -15.58 22.90 18.07
N THR A 158 -14.96 21.73 18.07
CA THR A 158 -13.70 21.53 17.35
C THR A 158 -14.03 20.95 15.97
N LEU A 159 -13.75 21.73 14.94
CA LEU A 159 -13.86 21.34 13.55
C LEU A 159 -12.52 20.82 13.06
N ARG A 160 -12.50 19.68 12.39
CA ARG A 160 -11.31 19.09 11.76
C ARG A 160 -11.54 19.00 10.26
N ASP A 161 -10.62 19.56 9.50
CA ASP A 161 -10.50 19.33 8.06
C ASP A 161 -9.26 18.49 7.73
N ASP A 162 -8.85 18.40 6.46
CA ASP A 162 -7.68 17.66 6.01
C ASP A 162 -6.36 18.25 6.50
N SER A 163 -6.32 19.57 6.72
CA SER A 163 -5.11 20.30 7.13
C SER A 163 -4.88 20.30 8.64
N GLY A 164 -5.95 20.23 9.44
CA GLY A 164 -5.82 20.34 10.90
C GLY A 164 -7.14 20.60 11.61
N THR A 165 -7.06 21.28 12.76
CA THR A 165 -8.22 21.60 13.58
C THR A 165 -8.33 23.10 13.85
N ILE A 166 -9.58 23.57 13.97
CA ILE A 166 -9.89 24.94 14.41
C ILE A 166 -11.12 24.92 15.31
N GLN A 167 -11.19 25.84 16.25
CA GLN A 167 -12.34 25.98 17.12
C GLN A 167 -13.44 26.81 16.43
N LEU A 168 -14.69 26.42 16.58
CA LEU A 168 -15.86 27.24 16.32
C LEU A 168 -16.36 27.82 17.65
N TYR A 169 -16.43 29.12 17.71
CA TYR A 169 -16.95 29.90 18.86
C TYR A 169 -18.35 30.37 18.50
N CYS A 170 -19.38 29.80 19.14
CA CYS A 170 -20.77 29.99 18.78
C CYS A 170 -21.52 30.66 19.93
N GLU A 171 -21.82 31.94 19.80
CA GLU A 171 -22.66 32.70 20.73
C GLU A 171 -24.09 32.79 20.22
N LYS A 172 -25.09 32.62 21.12
CA LYS A 172 -26.50 32.67 20.74
C LYS A 172 -26.86 34.00 20.08
N GLU A 173 -26.26 35.10 20.54
CA GLU A 173 -26.58 36.47 20.10
C GLU A 173 -25.96 36.82 18.74
N ARG A 174 -24.92 36.09 18.30
CA ARG A 174 -24.26 36.29 17.01
C ARG A 174 -24.80 35.38 15.87
N LEU A 175 -25.37 34.23 16.25
CA LEU A 175 -25.92 33.28 15.30
C LEU A 175 -27.28 33.77 14.77
N LEU A 176 -27.52 33.52 13.49
CA LEU A 176 -28.79 33.84 12.84
C LEU A 176 -29.93 33.03 13.42
N SER A 177 -31.04 33.73 13.77
CA SER A 177 -32.33 33.13 14.19
C SER A 177 -32.22 31.94 15.15
N ASP A 178 -32.78 30.79 14.78
CA ASP A 178 -32.87 29.57 15.60
C ASP A 178 -31.63 28.67 15.52
N GLN A 179 -30.55 29.11 14.84
CA GLN A 179 -29.38 28.29 14.61
C GLN A 179 -28.71 27.80 15.90
N PHE A 180 -28.76 28.60 16.99
CA PHE A 180 -28.20 28.16 18.27
C PHE A 180 -28.96 26.96 18.88
N GLU A 181 -30.28 26.92 18.72
CA GLU A 181 -31.08 25.78 19.16
C GLU A 181 -30.86 24.57 18.22
N HIS A 182 -30.73 24.78 16.90
CA HIS A 182 -30.33 23.73 15.96
C HIS A 182 -28.96 23.15 16.31
N LEU A 183 -28.00 24.00 16.69
CA LEU A 183 -26.68 23.55 17.12
C LEU A 183 -26.75 22.65 18.34
N LYS A 184 -27.65 22.96 19.30
CA LYS A 184 -27.83 22.14 20.50
C LYS A 184 -28.56 20.82 20.25
N THR A 185 -29.58 20.83 19.42
CA THR A 185 -30.51 19.70 19.28
C THR A 185 -30.19 18.79 18.09
N LEU A 186 -29.73 19.37 16.98
CA LEU A 186 -29.58 18.65 15.70
C LEU A 186 -28.13 18.32 15.35
N VAL A 187 -27.14 19.12 15.80
CA VAL A 187 -25.73 18.87 15.53
C VAL A 187 -25.15 17.83 16.48
N ASP A 188 -24.47 16.85 15.96
CA ASP A 188 -23.78 15.79 16.71
C ASP A 188 -22.27 15.77 16.41
N ILE A 189 -21.49 15.20 17.34
CA ILE A 189 -20.10 14.84 17.06
C ILE A 189 -20.07 13.81 15.93
N GLY A 190 -19.25 14.07 14.92
CA GLY A 190 -19.17 13.27 13.69
C GLY A 190 -19.80 13.95 12.48
N ASP A 191 -20.72 14.91 12.67
CA ASP A 191 -21.29 15.69 11.57
C ASP A 191 -20.22 16.50 10.83
N ILE A 192 -20.44 16.74 9.55
CA ILE A 192 -19.64 17.70 8.77
C ILE A 192 -20.42 18.99 8.71
N LEU A 193 -19.80 20.06 9.16
CA LEU A 193 -20.38 21.41 9.15
C LEU A 193 -19.62 22.33 8.21
N GLY A 194 -20.34 23.26 7.59
CA GLY A 194 -19.82 24.51 7.07
C GLY A 194 -20.14 25.64 8.06
N ALA A 195 -19.20 26.54 8.32
CA ALA A 195 -19.37 27.66 9.22
C ALA A 195 -18.76 28.93 8.63
N GLU A 196 -19.45 30.06 8.82
CA GLU A 196 -19.00 31.39 8.41
C GLU A 196 -18.90 32.31 9.62
N GLY A 197 -17.89 33.17 9.61
CA GLY A 197 -17.70 34.12 10.72
C GLY A 197 -16.41 34.91 10.63
N SER A 198 -16.10 35.66 11.69
CA SER A 198 -14.85 36.40 11.90
C SER A 198 -13.85 35.55 12.66
N ILE A 199 -12.58 35.96 12.65
CA ILE A 199 -11.52 35.25 13.38
C ILE A 199 -11.30 35.90 14.74
N LYS A 200 -11.18 35.08 15.77
CA LYS A 200 -10.90 35.50 17.15
C LYS A 200 -9.88 34.59 17.80
N ARG A 201 -8.95 35.15 18.55
CA ARG A 201 -8.19 34.36 19.51
C ARG A 201 -8.82 34.51 20.89
N THR A 202 -9.19 33.40 21.52
CA THR A 202 -9.79 33.43 22.85
C THR A 202 -8.77 33.90 23.89
N GLU A 203 -9.24 34.32 25.10
CA GLU A 203 -8.38 34.68 26.24
C GLU A 203 -7.38 33.56 26.61
N LYS A 204 -7.70 32.30 26.27
CA LYS A 204 -6.86 31.14 26.52
C LYS A 204 -5.89 30.82 25.35
N GLY A 205 -5.84 31.68 24.34
CA GLY A 205 -4.93 31.55 23.20
C GLY A 205 -5.43 30.66 22.04
N GLU A 206 -6.66 30.10 22.11
CA GLU A 206 -7.18 29.24 21.05
C GLU A 206 -7.74 30.07 19.89
N LEU A 207 -7.20 29.87 18.68
CA LEU A 207 -7.73 30.51 17.48
C LEU A 207 -9.10 29.92 17.13
N SER A 208 -10.06 30.78 16.91
CA SER A 208 -11.45 30.38 16.74
C SER A 208 -12.12 31.16 15.61
N VAL A 209 -13.09 30.54 14.94
CA VAL A 209 -14.05 31.24 14.10
C VAL A 209 -15.23 31.64 14.97
N CYS A 210 -15.48 32.92 15.12
CA CYS A 210 -16.69 33.50 15.71
C CYS A 210 -17.84 33.32 14.71
N VAL A 211 -18.64 32.29 14.92
CA VAL A 211 -19.64 31.85 13.95
C VAL A 211 -20.83 32.77 13.91
N THR A 212 -21.14 33.32 12.74
CA THR A 212 -22.36 34.09 12.46
C THR A 212 -23.43 33.23 11.79
N SER A 213 -23.02 32.24 10.97
CA SER A 213 -23.93 31.28 10.36
C SER A 213 -23.24 29.92 10.20
N PHE A 214 -24.02 28.85 10.20
CA PHE A 214 -23.53 27.53 9.86
C PHE A 214 -24.57 26.70 9.10
N SER A 215 -24.13 25.67 8.41
CA SER A 215 -24.96 24.66 7.77
C SER A 215 -24.45 23.26 8.09
N ILE A 216 -25.38 22.31 8.31
CA ILE A 216 -25.04 20.89 8.34
C ILE A 216 -24.83 20.43 6.90
N LEU A 217 -23.59 20.06 6.55
CA LEU A 217 -23.27 19.59 5.21
C LEU A 217 -23.51 18.09 5.08
N THR A 218 -23.25 17.33 6.15
CA THR A 218 -23.48 15.89 6.18
C THR A 218 -23.79 15.43 7.60
N LYS A 219 -24.93 14.81 7.79
CA LYS A 219 -25.30 14.20 9.06
C LYS A 219 -24.61 12.85 9.24
N SER A 220 -23.84 12.70 10.31
CA SER A 220 -23.23 11.43 10.70
C SER A 220 -24.24 10.57 11.46
N LEU A 221 -24.60 9.41 10.93
CA LEU A 221 -25.58 8.50 11.57
C LEU A 221 -24.95 7.64 12.66
N LEU A 222 -23.65 7.34 12.55
CA LEU A 222 -22.94 6.52 13.53
C LEU A 222 -22.07 7.38 14.45
N PRO A 223 -21.93 7.01 15.74
CA PRO A 223 -21.01 7.69 16.64
C PRO A 223 -19.56 7.40 16.24
N LEU A 224 -18.68 8.37 16.45
CA LEU A 224 -17.24 8.17 16.35
C LEU A 224 -16.74 7.29 17.51
N PRO A 225 -15.59 6.62 17.35
CA PRO A 225 -14.89 5.95 18.45
C PRO A 225 -14.60 6.93 19.61
N ASP A 226 -14.35 6.37 20.79
CA ASP A 226 -14.02 7.17 21.97
C ASP A 226 -12.82 8.10 21.70
N LYS A 227 -12.98 9.36 22.07
CA LYS A 227 -11.97 10.39 21.82
C LYS A 227 -10.63 10.13 22.54
N TYR A 228 -10.67 9.45 23.70
CA TYR A 228 -9.49 9.26 24.54
C TYR A 228 -8.71 7.97 24.21
N HIS A 229 -9.41 6.97 23.69
CA HIS A 229 -8.81 5.67 23.38
C HIS A 229 -8.61 5.43 21.88
N GLY A 230 -9.18 6.28 21.02
CA GLY A 230 -9.13 6.10 19.57
C GLY A 230 -9.76 4.78 19.13
N LEU A 231 -9.29 4.25 18.02
CA LEU A 231 -9.59 2.90 17.54
C LEU A 231 -8.34 2.03 17.70
N THR A 232 -8.26 1.25 18.79
CA THR A 232 -7.07 0.47 19.16
C THR A 232 -7.08 -0.98 18.62
N ASP A 233 -8.26 -1.52 18.32
CA ASP A 233 -8.43 -2.85 17.76
C ASP A 233 -7.86 -2.90 16.33
N ILE A 234 -6.75 -3.63 16.14
CA ILE A 234 -5.99 -3.68 14.90
C ILE A 234 -6.84 -4.23 13.73
N ASP A 235 -7.65 -5.27 13.95
CA ASP A 235 -8.49 -5.84 12.89
C ASP A 235 -9.56 -4.84 12.44
N LYS A 236 -10.19 -4.13 13.38
CA LYS A 236 -11.15 -3.05 13.06
C LYS A 236 -10.48 -1.87 12.37
N ARG A 237 -9.24 -1.50 12.73
CA ARG A 237 -8.48 -0.43 12.07
C ARG A 237 -8.28 -0.74 10.58
N TYR A 238 -7.94 -1.95 10.24
CA TYR A 238 -7.76 -2.35 8.84
C TYR A 238 -9.08 -2.48 8.09
N ARG A 239 -10.12 -3.07 8.70
CA ARG A 239 -11.44 -3.25 8.06
C ARG A 239 -12.22 -1.95 7.91
N GLN A 240 -12.04 -1.00 8.83
CA GLN A 240 -12.70 0.29 8.85
C GLN A 240 -11.68 1.43 8.80
N ARG A 241 -10.79 1.39 7.81
CA ARG A 241 -9.71 2.38 7.65
C ARG A 241 -10.22 3.83 7.68
N TYR A 242 -11.40 4.08 7.12
CA TYR A 242 -12.05 5.39 7.17
C TYR A 242 -12.39 5.84 8.60
N VAL A 243 -12.73 4.91 9.50
CA VAL A 243 -12.92 5.21 10.92
C VAL A 243 -11.58 5.37 11.62
N ASP A 244 -10.58 4.55 11.27
CA ASP A 244 -9.21 4.65 11.78
C ASP A 244 -8.63 6.04 11.50
N MET A 245 -8.71 6.55 10.27
CA MET A 245 -8.25 7.90 9.90
C MET A 245 -9.01 9.03 10.63
N ILE A 246 -10.27 8.79 11.01
CA ILE A 246 -11.02 9.76 11.82
C ILE A 246 -10.57 9.74 13.29
N ALA A 247 -10.33 8.55 13.84
CA ALA A 247 -9.98 8.37 15.25
C ALA A 247 -8.50 8.64 15.53
N ASN A 248 -7.63 8.22 14.60
CA ASN A 248 -6.17 8.27 14.64
C ASN A 248 -5.66 9.09 13.45
N PRO A 249 -5.57 10.43 13.54
CA PRO A 249 -5.21 11.31 12.40
C PRO A 249 -3.86 10.99 11.79
N GLU A 250 -2.90 10.52 12.58
CA GLU A 250 -1.56 10.12 12.16
C GLU A 250 -1.58 9.00 11.10
N VAL A 251 -2.64 8.20 11.06
CA VAL A 251 -2.82 7.16 10.02
C VAL A 251 -2.95 7.79 8.62
N ALA A 252 -3.60 8.95 8.51
CA ALA A 252 -3.70 9.68 7.25
C ALA A 252 -2.34 10.20 6.77
N ASP A 253 -1.41 10.52 7.71
CA ASP A 253 -0.08 11.00 7.37
C ASP A 253 0.79 9.93 6.70
N VAL A 254 0.59 8.65 7.03
CA VAL A 254 1.23 7.54 6.33
C VAL A 254 0.88 7.57 4.84
N PHE A 255 -0.39 7.79 4.49
CA PHE A 255 -0.83 7.85 3.08
C PHE A 255 -0.38 9.14 2.37
N ARG A 256 -0.31 10.27 3.09
CA ARG A 256 0.27 11.51 2.54
C ARG A 256 1.77 11.34 2.26
N ASN A 257 2.49 10.71 3.18
CA ASN A 257 3.90 10.41 3.00
C ASN A 257 4.13 9.40 1.88
N ARG A 258 3.28 8.36 1.76
CA ARG A 258 3.29 7.45 0.61
C ARG A 258 3.16 8.21 -0.72
N ALA A 259 2.24 9.16 -0.82
CA ALA A 259 2.08 9.98 -2.02
C ALA A 259 3.32 10.82 -2.32
N LYS A 260 3.97 11.40 -1.30
CA LYS A 260 5.24 12.14 -1.47
C LYS A 260 6.37 11.22 -1.94
N ILE A 261 6.51 10.03 -1.35
CA ILE A 261 7.52 9.03 -1.74
C ILE A 261 7.34 8.67 -3.22
N ILE A 262 6.13 8.30 -3.65
CA ILE A 262 5.86 7.93 -5.05
C ILE A 262 6.14 9.12 -5.99
N SER A 263 5.78 10.34 -5.60
CA SER A 263 6.09 11.54 -6.39
C SER A 263 7.60 11.76 -6.51
N GLU A 264 8.37 11.53 -5.43
CA GLU A 264 9.82 11.71 -5.45
C GLU A 264 10.52 10.61 -6.25
N ILE A 265 10.03 9.36 -6.17
CA ILE A 265 10.50 8.26 -7.04
C ILE A 265 10.37 8.66 -8.51
N ARG A 266 9.16 9.11 -8.95
CA ARG A 266 8.95 9.55 -10.33
C ARG A 266 9.92 10.64 -10.74
N LYS A 267 10.06 11.70 -9.94
CA LYS A 267 11.00 12.79 -10.24
C LYS A 267 12.45 12.30 -10.35
N THR A 268 12.84 11.35 -9.51
CA THR A 268 14.20 10.80 -9.52
C THR A 268 14.48 10.08 -10.81
N VAL A 269 13.62 9.12 -11.20
CA VAL A 269 13.82 8.30 -12.40
C VAL A 269 13.62 9.10 -13.69
N GLU A 270 12.62 10.00 -13.75
CA GLU A 270 12.41 10.88 -14.89
C GLU A 270 13.59 11.85 -15.10
N SER A 271 14.18 12.37 -14.01
CA SER A 271 15.38 13.21 -14.10
C SER A 271 16.60 12.47 -14.64
N ALA A 272 16.62 11.14 -14.54
CA ALA A 272 17.64 10.27 -15.13
C ALA A 272 17.29 9.82 -16.57
N GLY A 273 16.18 10.32 -17.13
CA GLY A 273 15.76 10.08 -18.51
C GLY A 273 14.88 8.86 -18.73
N PHE A 274 14.37 8.23 -17.66
CA PHE A 274 13.43 7.13 -17.78
C PHE A 274 12.03 7.61 -18.22
N ILE A 275 11.35 6.79 -18.98
CA ILE A 275 9.99 7.02 -19.49
C ILE A 275 9.02 6.10 -18.76
N GLU A 276 7.96 6.65 -18.15
CA GLU A 276 6.90 5.85 -17.54
C GLU A 276 6.06 5.19 -18.63
N VAL A 277 5.86 3.89 -18.52
CA VAL A 277 5.02 3.10 -19.44
C VAL A 277 4.03 2.26 -18.64
N GLU A 278 2.99 1.78 -19.30
CA GLU A 278 2.01 0.87 -18.72
C GLU A 278 2.00 -0.44 -19.50
N THR A 279 2.04 -1.56 -18.79
CA THR A 279 1.95 -2.90 -19.36
C THR A 279 0.71 -3.64 -18.85
N PRO A 280 0.25 -4.72 -19.53
CA PRO A 280 -0.97 -5.39 -19.15
C PRO A 280 -0.95 -5.97 -17.73
N VAL A 281 -1.98 -5.69 -16.95
CA VAL A 281 -2.24 -6.37 -15.66
C VAL A 281 -2.75 -7.78 -15.88
N LEU A 282 -3.58 -7.98 -16.92
CA LEU A 282 -4.16 -9.26 -17.29
C LEU A 282 -3.35 -9.86 -18.45
N GLN A 283 -2.76 -11.02 -18.24
CA GLN A 283 -1.78 -11.63 -19.14
C GLN A 283 -2.22 -13.03 -19.58
N GLY A 284 -1.76 -13.47 -20.76
CA GLY A 284 -1.99 -14.82 -21.28
C GLY A 284 -1.10 -15.89 -20.64
N ALA A 285 0.06 -15.49 -20.12
CA ALA A 285 0.98 -16.35 -19.36
C ALA A 285 1.52 -15.57 -18.15
N ALA A 286 1.78 -16.25 -17.05
CA ALA A 286 2.45 -15.67 -15.89
C ALA A 286 3.98 -15.86 -16.03
N GLY A 287 4.76 -14.80 -15.81
CA GLY A 287 6.22 -14.86 -15.92
C GLY A 287 6.92 -13.65 -15.27
N GLY A 288 8.25 -13.67 -15.23
CA GLY A 288 9.08 -12.61 -14.68
C GLY A 288 9.32 -12.71 -13.16
N ALA A 289 8.81 -13.75 -12.48
CA ALA A 289 9.07 -14.02 -11.07
C ALA A 289 8.76 -15.48 -10.74
N GLU A 290 9.29 -15.97 -9.63
CA GLU A 290 8.88 -17.25 -9.04
C GLU A 290 7.80 -17.00 -8.01
N ALA A 291 6.54 -16.91 -8.46
CA ALA A 291 5.39 -16.63 -7.61
C ALA A 291 4.12 -17.26 -8.17
N ARG A 292 3.20 -17.64 -7.28
CA ARG A 292 1.92 -18.21 -7.69
C ARG A 292 1.00 -17.10 -8.24
N PRO A 293 0.46 -17.22 -9.47
CA PRO A 293 -0.44 -16.23 -10.05
C PRO A 293 -1.88 -16.39 -9.55
N PHE A 294 -2.67 -15.30 -9.59
CA PHE A 294 -4.12 -15.39 -9.60
C PHE A 294 -4.60 -15.69 -11.01
N ILE A 295 -5.49 -16.66 -11.13
CA ILE A 295 -6.07 -17.11 -12.40
C ILE A 295 -7.50 -16.58 -12.50
N THR A 296 -7.90 -16.11 -13.67
CA THR A 296 -9.28 -15.71 -13.98
C THR A 296 -9.65 -16.18 -15.39
N TYR A 297 -10.95 -16.32 -15.67
CA TYR A 297 -11.41 -16.81 -16.97
C TYR A 297 -12.00 -15.67 -17.80
N HIS A 298 -11.53 -15.53 -19.05
CA HIS A 298 -12.04 -14.55 -19.99
C HIS A 298 -13.17 -15.16 -20.85
N ASN A 299 -14.43 -14.87 -20.52
CA ASN A 299 -15.60 -15.50 -21.13
C ASN A 299 -15.65 -15.40 -22.67
N SER A 300 -15.34 -14.25 -23.24
CA SER A 300 -15.42 -14.04 -24.70
C SER A 300 -14.28 -14.70 -25.46
N LEU A 301 -13.10 -14.83 -24.86
CA LEU A 301 -11.95 -15.53 -25.46
C LEU A 301 -12.00 -17.03 -25.19
N GLY A 302 -12.76 -17.48 -24.18
CA GLY A 302 -12.86 -18.89 -23.80
C GLY A 302 -11.57 -19.45 -23.22
N GLN A 303 -10.76 -18.63 -22.52
CA GLN A 303 -9.46 -19.04 -22.00
C GLN A 303 -9.17 -18.47 -20.62
N ASP A 304 -8.27 -19.13 -19.89
CA ASP A 304 -7.73 -18.63 -18.65
C ASP A 304 -6.76 -17.47 -18.91
N MET A 305 -6.78 -16.50 -18.01
CA MET A 305 -5.89 -15.35 -17.97
C MET A 305 -5.30 -15.24 -16.58
N TYR A 306 -4.13 -14.61 -16.47
CA TYR A 306 -3.38 -14.48 -15.25
C TYR A 306 -3.23 -13.01 -14.85
N LEU A 307 -3.40 -12.69 -13.57
CA LEU A 307 -2.95 -11.40 -13.05
C LEU A 307 -1.43 -11.41 -12.96
N ARG A 308 -0.78 -10.34 -13.42
CA ARG A 308 0.68 -10.22 -13.47
C ARG A 308 1.35 -10.43 -12.12
N ILE A 309 2.42 -11.19 -12.08
CA ILE A 309 3.28 -11.42 -10.91
C ILE A 309 4.55 -10.56 -10.93
N ALA A 310 4.87 -9.95 -12.08
CA ALA A 310 5.93 -8.98 -12.35
C ALA A 310 5.60 -8.18 -13.62
N THR A 311 6.31 -7.08 -13.88
CA THR A 311 6.24 -6.32 -15.14
C THR A 311 7.45 -6.57 -16.03
N GLU A 312 8.45 -7.29 -15.55
CA GLU A 312 9.77 -7.53 -16.11
C GLU A 312 9.76 -7.90 -17.60
N LEU A 313 9.06 -8.99 -17.98
CA LEU A 313 9.14 -9.51 -19.35
C LEU A 313 8.56 -8.51 -20.38
N HIS A 314 7.55 -7.74 -20.00
CA HIS A 314 6.98 -6.72 -20.86
C HIS A 314 7.90 -5.51 -21.01
N LEU A 315 8.54 -5.05 -19.92
CA LEU A 315 9.48 -3.93 -19.95
C LEU A 315 10.75 -4.28 -20.75
N LYS A 316 11.24 -5.53 -20.67
CA LYS A 316 12.32 -6.02 -21.52
C LYS A 316 11.94 -6.01 -23.01
N ARG A 317 10.69 -6.36 -23.36
CA ARG A 317 10.18 -6.23 -24.74
C ARG A 317 10.15 -4.77 -25.22
N MET A 318 9.94 -3.80 -24.33
CA MET A 318 10.05 -2.36 -24.68
C MET A 318 11.50 -2.01 -25.06
N LEU A 319 12.52 -2.57 -24.37
CA LEU A 319 13.93 -2.39 -24.75
C LEU A 319 14.23 -3.01 -26.10
N VAL A 320 13.73 -4.21 -26.40
CA VAL A 320 13.82 -4.82 -27.73
C VAL A 320 13.20 -3.92 -28.80
N GLY A 321 12.09 -3.25 -28.47
CA GLY A 321 11.41 -2.30 -29.34
C GLY A 321 12.15 -0.98 -29.57
N GLY A 322 13.29 -0.75 -28.89
CA GLY A 322 14.16 0.42 -29.08
C GLY A 322 14.04 1.52 -28.02
N PHE A 323 13.28 1.31 -26.94
CA PHE A 323 13.38 2.20 -25.77
C PHE A 323 14.71 1.91 -25.05
N GLU A 324 15.37 2.98 -24.59
CA GLU A 324 16.63 2.81 -23.83
C GLU A 324 16.41 2.82 -22.32
N LYS A 325 15.40 3.56 -21.83
CA LYS A 325 15.10 3.70 -20.39
C LYS A 325 13.59 3.72 -20.18
N VAL A 326 13.08 2.70 -19.53
CA VAL A 326 11.65 2.58 -19.22
C VAL A 326 11.44 2.21 -17.76
N TYR A 327 10.33 2.65 -17.19
CA TYR A 327 9.86 2.19 -15.87
C TYR A 327 8.35 2.10 -15.80
N GLU A 328 7.87 1.30 -14.89
CA GLU A 328 6.45 1.21 -14.52
C GLU A 328 6.28 1.21 -13.02
N ILE A 329 5.36 2.03 -12.50
CA ILE A 329 4.87 1.90 -11.12
C ILE A 329 3.51 1.24 -11.17
N GLY A 330 3.43 0.00 -10.69
CA GLY A 330 2.22 -0.79 -10.85
C GLY A 330 1.90 -1.72 -9.69
N ARG A 331 0.67 -2.25 -9.72
CA ARG A 331 0.23 -3.33 -8.83
C ARG A 331 0.71 -4.66 -9.35
N ILE A 332 1.23 -5.45 -8.41
CA ILE A 332 1.65 -6.84 -8.60
C ILE A 332 0.75 -7.73 -7.75
N PHE A 333 0.46 -8.92 -8.26
CA PHE A 333 -0.48 -9.86 -7.67
C PHE A 333 0.18 -11.22 -7.48
N ARG A 334 0.37 -11.65 -6.24
CA ARG A 334 0.93 -12.96 -5.90
C ARG A 334 -0.03 -13.70 -4.97
N ASN A 335 -0.48 -14.87 -5.39
CA ASN A 335 -1.44 -15.71 -4.66
C ASN A 335 -0.74 -16.52 -3.57
N GLU A 336 -0.21 -15.80 -2.59
CA GLU A 336 0.60 -16.32 -1.50
C GLU A 336 0.00 -16.00 -0.14
N GLY A 337 0.64 -16.48 0.94
CA GLY A 337 0.18 -16.30 2.31
C GLY A 337 0.17 -14.84 2.78
N LEU A 338 -0.75 -14.51 3.69
CA LEU A 338 -0.86 -13.21 4.33
C LEU A 338 0.06 -13.12 5.56
N SER A 339 0.94 -12.11 5.60
CA SER A 339 1.79 -11.84 6.76
C SER A 339 1.90 -10.34 7.06
N THR A 340 2.73 -9.96 8.03
CA THR A 340 3.09 -8.56 8.25
C THR A 340 4.00 -8.00 7.16
N ARG A 341 4.64 -8.88 6.36
CA ARG A 341 5.56 -8.53 5.28
C ARG A 341 4.95 -8.72 3.88
N HIS A 342 3.88 -9.55 3.75
CA HIS A 342 3.27 -9.95 2.48
C HIS A 342 1.78 -9.65 2.44
N ASN A 343 1.36 -9.07 1.32
CA ASN A 343 -0.03 -8.87 0.94
C ASN A 343 -0.18 -9.35 -0.51
N PRO A 344 -1.25 -10.05 -0.88
CA PRO A 344 -1.38 -10.64 -2.21
C PRO A 344 -1.44 -9.61 -3.36
N GLU A 345 -1.71 -8.36 -3.02
CA GLU A 345 -1.65 -7.21 -3.91
C GLU A 345 -0.75 -6.14 -3.29
N PHE A 346 0.31 -5.74 -4.00
CA PHE A 346 1.29 -4.76 -3.53
C PHE A 346 1.79 -3.90 -4.70
N THR A 347 2.54 -2.85 -4.41
CA THR A 347 3.04 -1.91 -5.41
C THR A 347 4.55 -2.00 -5.54
N THR A 348 5.03 -2.12 -6.77
CA THR A 348 6.44 -2.01 -7.13
C THR A 348 6.68 -0.87 -8.10
N ILE A 349 7.93 -0.42 -8.18
CA ILE A 349 8.49 0.17 -9.39
C ILE A 349 9.44 -0.84 -9.98
N GLU A 350 9.33 -1.07 -11.28
CA GLU A 350 10.33 -1.80 -12.06
C GLU A 350 10.86 -0.89 -13.16
N MET A 351 12.18 -0.92 -13.37
CA MET A 351 12.87 -0.06 -14.31
C MET A 351 13.96 -0.82 -15.05
N TYR A 352 14.16 -0.47 -16.32
CA TYR A 352 15.13 -1.12 -17.20
C TYR A 352 15.89 -0.07 -18.02
N GLU A 353 17.22 -0.22 -18.08
CA GLU A 353 18.12 0.69 -18.77
C GLU A 353 19.03 -0.10 -19.71
N ALA A 354 18.98 0.25 -21.01
CA ALA A 354 19.88 -0.29 -22.02
C ALA A 354 21.30 0.29 -21.85
N TYR A 355 22.30 -0.52 -22.25
CA TYR A 355 23.73 -0.17 -22.19
C TYR A 355 24.25 0.11 -20.77
N SER A 356 23.61 -0.48 -19.78
CA SER A 356 23.87 -0.36 -18.35
C SER A 356 24.08 -1.74 -17.73
N ASP A 357 24.61 -1.78 -16.51
CA ASP A 357 24.77 -2.99 -15.72
C ASP A 357 24.30 -2.80 -14.27
N TYR A 358 24.36 -3.87 -13.46
CA TYR A 358 23.85 -3.88 -12.09
C TYR A 358 24.52 -2.86 -11.15
N GLU A 359 25.76 -2.42 -11.45
CA GLU A 359 26.44 -1.40 -10.65
C GLU A 359 25.76 -0.03 -10.77
N SER A 360 25.25 0.29 -11.98
CA SER A 360 24.45 1.52 -12.21
C SER A 360 23.16 1.50 -11.42
N MET A 361 22.52 0.33 -11.31
CA MET A 361 21.27 0.16 -10.55
C MET A 361 21.48 0.30 -9.03
N MET A 362 22.65 -0.07 -8.48
CA MET A 362 22.96 0.23 -7.09
C MET A 362 22.96 1.74 -6.80
N ASN A 363 23.56 2.54 -7.68
CA ASN A 363 23.57 4.00 -7.54
C ASN A 363 22.16 4.58 -7.65
N MET A 364 21.33 4.06 -8.57
CA MET A 364 19.93 4.47 -8.73
C MET A 364 19.09 4.10 -7.50
N ALA A 365 19.28 2.93 -6.91
CA ALA A 365 18.62 2.51 -5.66
C ALA A 365 18.96 3.47 -4.51
N GLU A 366 20.24 3.80 -4.37
CA GLU A 366 20.71 4.80 -3.39
C GLU A 366 20.05 6.17 -3.63
N ASP A 367 19.95 6.64 -4.89
CA ASP A 367 19.28 7.90 -5.24
C ASP A 367 17.79 7.89 -4.87
N ILE A 368 17.07 6.87 -5.26
CA ILE A 368 15.63 6.75 -4.98
C ILE A 368 15.36 6.77 -3.48
N VAL A 369 16.06 5.96 -2.70
CA VAL A 369 15.81 5.83 -1.26
C VAL A 369 16.21 7.09 -0.50
N THR A 370 17.41 7.67 -0.78
CA THR A 370 17.89 8.86 -0.08
C THR A 370 17.04 10.09 -0.38
N ARG A 371 16.67 10.33 -1.64
CA ARG A 371 15.78 11.45 -2.01
C ARG A 371 14.39 11.29 -1.40
N SER A 372 13.84 10.08 -1.41
CA SER A 372 12.56 9.77 -0.75
C SER A 372 12.61 10.03 0.76
N ALA A 373 13.70 9.63 1.43
CA ALA A 373 13.91 9.89 2.85
C ALA A 373 13.98 11.39 3.17
N LEU A 374 14.73 12.15 2.38
CA LEU A 374 14.81 13.61 2.53
C LEU A 374 13.47 14.29 2.29
N ALA A 375 12.70 13.85 1.29
CA ALA A 375 11.38 14.42 0.98
C ALA A 375 10.36 14.23 2.12
N VAL A 376 10.42 13.11 2.85
CA VAL A 376 9.45 12.78 3.91
C VAL A 376 9.97 13.16 5.29
N ASN A 377 11.22 12.79 5.61
CA ASN A 377 11.79 12.93 6.96
C ASN A 377 12.72 14.14 7.11
N GLY A 378 13.15 14.76 6.00
CA GLY A 378 14.11 15.88 6.00
C GLY A 378 15.53 15.50 6.45
N LYS A 379 15.81 14.22 6.67
CA LYS A 379 17.09 13.68 7.15
C LYS A 379 17.32 12.25 6.67
N LEU A 380 18.58 11.80 6.71
CA LEU A 380 18.99 10.45 6.29
C LEU A 380 19.17 9.48 7.47
N ILE A 381 19.24 9.96 8.70
CA ILE A 381 19.24 9.11 9.89
C ILE A 381 17.81 9.01 10.40
N ILE A 382 17.24 7.81 10.35
CA ILE A 382 15.84 7.54 10.69
C ILE A 382 15.75 6.49 11.80
N ASP A 383 14.65 6.50 12.55
CA ASP A 383 14.29 5.41 13.45
C ASP A 383 13.30 4.48 12.74
N TYR A 384 13.58 3.18 12.76
CA TYR A 384 12.67 2.16 12.29
C TYR A 384 12.48 1.08 13.35
N GLN A 385 11.31 1.06 13.97
CA GLN A 385 10.92 0.10 15.03
C GLN A 385 11.93 0.06 16.20
N GLY A 386 12.47 1.23 16.57
CA GLY A 386 13.45 1.38 17.65
C GLY A 386 14.90 1.09 17.27
N VAL A 387 15.18 0.91 15.98
CA VAL A 387 16.53 0.75 15.44
C VAL A 387 16.90 2.00 14.64
N GLU A 388 18.03 2.62 14.94
CA GLU A 388 18.56 3.74 14.16
C GLU A 388 19.17 3.22 12.86
N ILE A 389 18.69 3.75 11.74
CA ILE A 389 19.13 3.41 10.38
C ILE A 389 19.75 4.63 9.73
N SER A 390 20.99 4.50 9.29
CA SER A 390 21.65 5.51 8.47
C SER A 390 21.49 5.20 6.99
N LEU A 391 20.81 6.10 6.28
CA LEU A 391 20.67 6.07 4.82
C LEU A 391 21.76 6.91 4.14
N GLU A 392 22.79 7.35 4.87
CA GLU A 392 23.94 8.07 4.30
C GLU A 392 24.77 7.13 3.43
N ARG A 393 25.25 7.65 2.30
CA ARG A 393 26.06 6.89 1.34
C ARG A 393 27.56 7.01 1.64
N PRO A 394 28.36 6.05 1.17
CA PRO A 394 28.02 4.82 0.42
C PRO A 394 27.52 3.70 1.34
N TRP A 395 26.58 2.87 0.83
CA TRP A 395 26.12 1.69 1.58
C TRP A 395 27.08 0.52 1.42
N ARG A 396 27.03 -0.43 2.36
CA ARG A 396 27.81 -1.66 2.31
C ARG A 396 27.47 -2.46 1.05
N ARG A 397 28.51 -2.92 0.34
CA ARG A 397 28.42 -3.82 -0.83
C ARG A 397 29.23 -5.05 -0.49
N GLU A 398 28.59 -6.24 -0.43
CA GLU A 398 29.27 -7.47 -0.03
C GLU A 398 28.65 -8.67 -0.76
N THR A 399 29.49 -9.67 -1.10
CA THR A 399 29.01 -10.88 -1.76
C THR A 399 28.24 -11.79 -0.81
N MET A 400 27.24 -12.54 -1.32
CA MET A 400 26.49 -13.51 -0.54
C MET A 400 27.42 -14.54 0.11
N HIS A 401 28.42 -15.03 -0.61
CA HIS A 401 29.43 -15.97 -0.13
C HIS A 401 30.20 -15.44 1.07
N ASN A 402 30.67 -14.21 1.01
CA ASN A 402 31.42 -13.58 2.12
C ASN A 402 30.52 -13.35 3.34
N LEU A 403 29.31 -12.87 3.15
CA LEU A 403 28.36 -12.66 4.23
C LEU A 403 28.01 -13.97 4.97
N VAL A 404 27.76 -15.04 4.22
CA VAL A 404 27.51 -16.36 4.82
C VAL A 404 28.75 -16.87 5.55
N LYS A 405 29.93 -16.73 4.96
CA LYS A 405 31.21 -17.12 5.58
C LYS A 405 31.48 -16.32 6.85
N GLU A 406 31.25 -15.00 6.85
CA GLU A 406 31.36 -14.16 8.06
C GLU A 406 30.41 -14.61 9.17
N ALA A 407 29.16 -14.93 8.83
CA ALA A 407 28.12 -15.26 9.81
C ALA A 407 28.18 -16.69 10.36
N THR A 408 28.67 -17.64 9.56
CA THR A 408 28.61 -19.09 9.85
C THR A 408 29.96 -19.78 9.90
N GLY A 409 31.01 -19.18 9.32
CA GLY A 409 32.31 -19.81 9.11
C GLY A 409 32.35 -20.78 7.92
N ILE A 410 31.23 -21.01 7.21
CA ILE A 410 31.15 -21.92 6.07
C ILE A 410 31.63 -21.20 4.80
N ASP A 411 32.58 -21.78 4.13
CA ASP A 411 33.10 -21.31 2.85
C ASP A 411 32.53 -22.16 1.71
N PHE A 412 31.44 -21.67 1.10
CA PHE A 412 30.73 -22.39 0.03
C PHE A 412 31.54 -22.53 -1.26
N THR A 413 32.57 -21.71 -1.47
CA THR A 413 33.47 -21.83 -2.64
C THR A 413 34.30 -23.13 -2.65
N LYS A 414 34.27 -23.92 -1.55
CA LYS A 414 35.03 -25.16 -1.41
C LYS A 414 34.23 -26.42 -1.74
N PHE A 415 32.94 -26.30 -1.99
CA PHE A 415 32.10 -27.46 -2.22
C PHE A 415 31.97 -27.82 -3.71
N ASP A 416 32.36 -26.91 -4.62
CA ASP A 416 32.13 -27.06 -6.06
C ASP A 416 30.68 -27.58 -6.30
N ASP A 417 30.52 -28.79 -6.85
CA ASP A 417 29.21 -29.44 -7.07
C ASP A 417 28.85 -30.48 -6.01
N ASP A 418 29.61 -30.59 -4.88
CA ASP A 418 29.32 -31.54 -3.81
C ASP A 418 28.16 -31.10 -2.91
N LEU A 419 26.95 -31.30 -3.43
CA LEU A 419 25.70 -30.98 -2.73
C LEU A 419 25.59 -31.72 -1.37
N ALA A 420 26.07 -32.97 -1.29
CA ALA A 420 25.95 -33.76 -0.06
C ALA A 420 26.80 -33.17 1.06
N ALA A 421 28.05 -32.81 0.78
CA ALA A 421 28.93 -32.14 1.72
C ALA A 421 28.40 -30.77 2.13
N ALA A 422 27.88 -29.96 1.18
CA ALA A 422 27.29 -28.66 1.45
C ALA A 422 26.10 -28.76 2.42
N LYS A 423 25.17 -29.69 2.18
CA LYS A 423 24.02 -29.95 3.07
C LYS A 423 24.47 -30.41 4.45
N GLU A 424 25.40 -31.36 4.55
CA GLU A 424 25.90 -31.86 5.83
C GLU A 424 26.48 -30.73 6.69
N VAL A 425 27.35 -29.90 6.10
CA VAL A 425 27.99 -28.79 6.83
C VAL A 425 26.96 -27.72 7.21
N ALA A 426 26.02 -27.37 6.35
CA ALA A 426 24.95 -26.43 6.63
C ALA A 426 24.08 -26.94 7.79
N LEU A 427 23.60 -28.18 7.72
CA LEU A 427 22.78 -28.79 8.77
C LEU A 427 23.51 -28.88 10.13
N ARG A 428 24.80 -29.24 10.13
CA ARG A 428 25.59 -29.29 11.36
C ARG A 428 25.71 -27.90 11.99
N THR A 429 25.87 -26.86 11.20
CA THR A 429 26.02 -25.47 11.70
C THR A 429 24.69 -24.92 12.22
N LEU A 430 23.57 -25.22 11.55
CA LEU A 430 22.24 -24.77 11.93
C LEU A 430 21.62 -25.57 13.07
N ASN A 431 21.91 -26.88 13.19
CA ASN A 431 21.39 -27.76 14.26
C ASN A 431 21.87 -27.35 15.68
N ALA A 432 22.87 -26.50 15.80
CA ALA A 432 23.21 -25.87 17.07
C ALA A 432 22.06 -25.01 17.65
N GLY A 433 21.01 -24.71 16.87
CA GLY A 433 19.81 -23.94 17.25
C GLY A 433 18.51 -24.74 17.47
N GLY A 434 18.45 -26.03 17.10
CA GLY A 434 17.34 -26.92 17.46
C GLY A 434 16.01 -26.78 16.69
N ASP A 435 15.97 -26.13 15.50
CA ASP A 435 14.75 -25.95 14.73
C ASP A 435 14.62 -26.98 13.59
N ASN A 436 13.56 -27.81 13.66
CA ASN A 436 13.30 -28.87 12.66
C ASN A 436 12.82 -28.32 11.29
N GLN A 437 12.28 -27.11 11.20
CA GLN A 437 11.85 -26.52 9.94
C GLN A 437 13.05 -26.19 9.05
N ASN A 438 14.10 -25.62 9.62
CA ASN A 438 15.33 -25.26 8.93
C ASN A 438 16.03 -26.49 8.33
N LYS A 439 15.86 -27.68 8.96
CA LYS A 439 16.40 -28.93 8.44
C LYS A 439 15.71 -29.35 7.15
N THR A 440 14.39 -29.29 7.11
CA THR A 440 13.60 -29.72 5.95
C THR A 440 13.89 -28.85 4.72
N SER A 441 14.05 -27.53 4.89
CA SER A 441 14.33 -26.61 3.77
C SER A 441 15.72 -26.86 3.16
N ILE A 442 16.76 -27.05 4.00
CA ILE A 442 18.11 -27.40 3.51
C ILE A 442 18.12 -28.76 2.81
N GLU A 443 17.44 -29.79 3.36
CA GLU A 443 17.37 -31.11 2.73
C GLU A 443 16.67 -31.07 1.36
N ALA A 444 15.73 -30.17 1.16
CA ALA A 444 15.01 -29.99 -0.10
C ALA A 444 15.81 -29.25 -1.19
N CYS A 445 16.90 -28.55 -0.85
CA CYS A 445 17.70 -27.80 -1.82
C CYS A 445 18.25 -28.67 -2.95
N PRO A 446 18.09 -28.30 -4.24
CA PRO A 446 18.51 -29.12 -5.36
C PRO A 446 19.97 -28.92 -5.79
N SER A 447 20.64 -27.83 -5.36
CA SER A 447 22.04 -27.52 -5.70
C SER A 447 22.76 -26.83 -4.56
N VAL A 448 24.10 -26.71 -4.67
CA VAL A 448 24.95 -25.99 -3.70
C VAL A 448 24.54 -24.51 -3.61
N GLY A 449 24.22 -23.88 -4.75
CA GLY A 449 23.74 -22.49 -4.78
C GLY A 449 22.42 -22.30 -4.03
N HIS A 450 21.49 -23.25 -4.09
CA HIS A 450 20.26 -23.19 -3.28
C HIS A 450 20.54 -23.37 -1.78
N VAL A 451 21.49 -24.24 -1.39
CA VAL A 451 21.89 -24.39 0.03
C VAL A 451 22.52 -23.08 0.54
N LEU A 452 23.39 -22.45 -0.25
CA LEU A 452 23.97 -21.16 0.09
C LEU A 452 22.90 -20.08 0.31
N ASN A 453 21.94 -19.98 -0.62
CA ASN A 453 20.83 -19.03 -0.52
C ASN A 453 19.97 -19.29 0.71
N GLU A 454 19.59 -20.53 0.98
CA GLU A 454 18.79 -20.89 2.16
C GLU A 454 19.53 -20.56 3.47
N VAL A 455 20.83 -20.85 3.55
CA VAL A 455 21.65 -20.46 4.74
C VAL A 455 21.73 -18.94 4.87
N PHE A 456 21.83 -18.21 3.77
CA PHE A 456 21.79 -16.75 3.76
C PHE A 456 20.47 -16.23 4.34
N GLU A 457 19.32 -16.69 3.83
CA GLU A 457 17.99 -16.27 4.30
C GLU A 457 17.77 -16.56 5.80
N LEU A 458 18.20 -17.73 6.27
CA LEU A 458 18.03 -18.14 7.66
C LEU A 458 18.94 -17.42 8.65
N VAL A 459 20.19 -17.11 8.27
CA VAL A 459 21.22 -16.71 9.23
C VAL A 459 21.70 -15.27 9.02
N VAL A 460 21.77 -14.80 7.78
CA VAL A 460 22.37 -13.51 7.43
C VAL A 460 21.30 -12.43 7.28
N GLU A 461 20.27 -12.66 6.48
CA GLU A 461 19.22 -11.69 6.18
C GLU A 461 18.65 -11.00 7.43
N PRO A 462 18.25 -11.74 8.51
CA PRO A 462 17.70 -11.11 9.71
C PRO A 462 18.66 -10.17 10.44
N LYS A 463 19.97 -10.29 10.19
CA LYS A 463 21.03 -9.48 10.81
C LYS A 463 21.42 -8.24 10.02
N LEU A 464 20.98 -8.11 8.76
CA LEU A 464 21.24 -6.98 7.90
C LEU A 464 20.37 -5.78 8.29
N LEU A 465 20.75 -5.08 9.37
CA LEU A 465 19.98 -3.94 9.89
C LEU A 465 20.23 -2.68 9.06
N GLN A 466 21.49 -2.36 8.76
CA GLN A 466 21.88 -1.19 7.95
C GLN A 466 21.76 -1.51 6.45
N PRO A 467 21.53 -0.52 5.58
CA PRO A 467 21.47 -0.71 4.15
C PRO A 467 22.69 -1.49 3.62
N THR A 468 22.45 -2.64 3.03
CA THR A 468 23.48 -3.53 2.52
C THR A 468 23.07 -4.11 1.18
N PHE A 469 23.89 -3.91 0.16
CA PHE A 469 23.78 -4.64 -1.11
C PHE A 469 24.45 -6.00 -0.95
N VAL A 470 23.69 -7.04 -1.14
CA VAL A 470 24.15 -8.43 -1.22
C VAL A 470 24.37 -8.75 -2.69
N LEU A 471 25.59 -9.10 -3.07
CA LEU A 471 26.02 -9.23 -4.45
C LEU A 471 26.28 -10.69 -4.85
N ASP A 472 26.32 -10.93 -6.16
CA ASP A 472 26.86 -12.13 -6.78
C ASP A 472 26.13 -13.39 -6.34
N TYR A 473 24.85 -13.44 -6.65
CA TYR A 473 23.98 -14.57 -6.39
C TYR A 473 24.36 -15.79 -7.25
N PRO A 474 24.17 -17.03 -6.74
CA PRO A 474 24.33 -18.22 -7.54
C PRO A 474 23.47 -18.22 -8.80
N LEU A 475 24.02 -18.84 -9.87
CA LEU A 475 23.34 -18.93 -11.17
C LEU A 475 21.98 -19.66 -11.05
N GLU A 476 21.94 -20.70 -10.23
CA GLU A 476 20.79 -21.60 -10.06
C GLU A 476 19.56 -20.92 -9.45
N VAL A 477 19.78 -19.84 -8.69
CA VAL A 477 18.70 -19.03 -8.07
C VAL A 477 18.42 -17.73 -8.82
N SER A 478 18.99 -17.56 -10.03
CA SER A 478 18.94 -16.31 -10.78
C SER A 478 18.67 -16.52 -12.28
N PRO A 479 17.51 -17.09 -12.67
CA PRO A 479 17.28 -17.56 -14.04
C PRO A 479 17.24 -16.43 -15.10
N LEU A 480 16.97 -15.20 -14.73
CA LEU A 480 16.84 -14.05 -15.65
C LEU A 480 18.07 -13.14 -15.65
N ALA A 481 19.02 -13.40 -14.72
CA ALA A 481 20.23 -12.61 -14.58
C ALA A 481 21.37 -13.13 -15.45
N LYS A 482 22.20 -12.21 -15.97
CA LYS A 482 23.36 -12.53 -16.78
C LYS A 482 24.45 -13.21 -15.95
N PRO A 483 25.16 -14.23 -16.49
CA PRO A 483 26.34 -14.80 -15.83
C PRO A 483 27.36 -13.73 -15.47
N HIS A 484 27.96 -13.85 -14.30
CA HIS A 484 28.96 -12.90 -13.84
C HIS A 484 30.19 -12.92 -14.74
N ARG A 485 30.62 -11.74 -15.24
CA ARG A 485 31.72 -11.59 -16.22
C ARG A 485 33.08 -12.09 -15.74
N ARG A 486 33.29 -12.29 -14.43
CA ARG A 486 34.59 -12.65 -13.81
C ARG A 486 34.51 -13.91 -12.96
N HIS A 487 33.34 -14.32 -12.47
CA HIS A 487 33.18 -15.41 -11.52
C HIS A 487 32.20 -16.44 -12.06
N ALA A 488 32.73 -17.60 -12.49
CA ALA A 488 31.91 -18.69 -12.97
C ALA A 488 30.93 -19.19 -11.88
N GLY A 489 29.74 -19.63 -12.26
CA GLY A 489 28.70 -20.11 -11.34
C GLY A 489 27.91 -19.02 -10.62
N LEU A 490 28.29 -17.73 -10.81
CA LEU A 490 27.59 -16.58 -10.22
C LEU A 490 26.92 -15.73 -11.29
N THR A 491 26.06 -14.80 -10.84
CA THR A 491 25.38 -13.83 -11.69
C THR A 491 25.69 -12.40 -11.24
N GLU A 492 25.63 -11.44 -12.17
CA GLU A 492 25.66 -10.02 -11.86
C GLU A 492 24.30 -9.57 -11.32
N ARG A 493 23.99 -9.96 -10.08
CA ARG A 493 22.74 -9.66 -9.37
C ARG A 493 23.04 -9.12 -7.98
N PHE A 494 22.23 -8.19 -7.54
CA PHE A 494 22.18 -7.80 -6.14
C PHE A 494 20.76 -7.75 -5.59
N GLU A 495 20.65 -7.91 -4.29
CA GLU A 495 19.48 -7.48 -3.53
C GLU A 495 19.91 -6.47 -2.46
N LEU A 496 19.07 -5.45 -2.25
CA LEU A 496 19.26 -4.46 -1.19
C LEU A 496 18.46 -4.86 0.04
N PHE A 497 19.13 -5.01 1.17
CA PHE A 497 18.49 -5.30 2.46
C PHE A 497 18.59 -4.11 3.41
N VAL A 498 17.48 -3.83 4.11
CA VAL A 498 17.42 -2.89 5.24
C VAL A 498 16.51 -3.48 6.31
N CYS A 499 16.98 -3.54 7.55
CA CYS A 499 16.25 -4.12 8.69
C CYS A 499 15.77 -5.55 8.45
N GLY A 500 16.62 -6.41 7.86
CA GLY A 500 16.30 -7.80 7.54
C GLY A 500 15.15 -7.93 6.55
N ARG A 501 15.07 -7.00 5.58
CA ARG A 501 14.04 -7.01 4.54
C ARG A 501 14.64 -6.62 3.21
N GLU A 502 14.41 -7.41 2.20
CA GLU A 502 14.66 -7.08 0.81
C GLU A 502 13.86 -5.82 0.42
N MET A 503 14.55 -4.80 -0.05
CA MET A 503 13.99 -3.54 -0.53
C MET A 503 13.99 -3.43 -2.04
N ALA A 504 15.05 -3.96 -2.68
CA ALA A 504 15.24 -3.95 -4.13
C ALA A 504 15.94 -5.22 -4.58
N ASN A 505 15.68 -5.62 -5.83
CA ASN A 505 16.34 -6.69 -6.56
C ASN A 505 16.72 -6.17 -7.95
N ALA A 506 17.96 -6.38 -8.38
CA ALA A 506 18.44 -5.89 -9.67
C ALA A 506 19.56 -6.79 -10.21
N PHE A 507 19.69 -6.81 -11.53
CA PHE A 507 20.73 -7.56 -12.20
C PHE A 507 21.06 -6.99 -13.59
N SER A 508 22.25 -7.34 -14.08
CA SER A 508 22.55 -7.27 -15.51
C SER A 508 21.68 -8.31 -16.23
N GLU A 509 20.97 -7.90 -17.26
CA GLU A 509 19.97 -8.72 -17.92
C GLU A 509 20.58 -9.82 -18.80
N LEU A 510 20.02 -11.02 -18.72
CA LEU A 510 20.34 -12.09 -19.67
C LEU A 510 19.71 -11.76 -21.03
N THR A 511 20.57 -11.59 -22.03
CA THR A 511 20.17 -11.18 -23.39
C THR A 511 20.32 -12.29 -24.44
N ASP A 512 20.94 -13.41 -24.07
CA ASP A 512 21.09 -14.57 -24.93
C ASP A 512 19.80 -15.42 -24.93
N PRO A 513 19.08 -15.52 -26.07
CA PRO A 513 17.81 -16.25 -26.11
C PRO A 513 17.97 -17.76 -25.91
N LEU A 514 19.14 -18.34 -26.26
CA LEU A 514 19.39 -19.77 -26.12
C LEU A 514 19.63 -20.14 -24.65
N ASP A 515 20.52 -19.40 -23.98
CA ASP A 515 20.76 -19.56 -22.54
C ASP A 515 19.47 -19.27 -21.74
N GLN A 516 18.73 -18.23 -22.12
CA GLN A 516 17.46 -17.89 -21.45
C GLN A 516 16.42 -19.01 -21.55
N ARG A 517 16.29 -19.63 -22.73
CA ARG A 517 15.38 -20.76 -22.93
C ARG A 517 15.77 -21.95 -22.05
N GLU A 518 17.05 -22.31 -22.03
CA GLU A 518 17.55 -23.45 -21.24
C GLU A 518 17.26 -23.26 -19.74
N ARG A 519 17.46 -22.05 -19.21
CA ARG A 519 17.19 -21.73 -17.79
C ARG A 519 15.70 -21.76 -17.46
N LEU A 520 14.84 -21.21 -18.32
CA LEU A 520 13.41 -21.26 -18.12
C LEU A 520 12.87 -22.69 -18.19
N GLU A 521 13.40 -23.53 -19.10
CA GLU A 521 13.04 -24.94 -19.17
C GLU A 521 13.49 -25.73 -17.94
N GLU A 522 14.67 -25.42 -17.38
CA GLU A 522 15.12 -26.01 -16.12
C GLU A 522 14.23 -25.58 -14.95
N GLN A 523 13.87 -24.32 -14.85
CA GLN A 523 12.95 -23.80 -13.83
C GLN A 523 11.60 -24.53 -13.89
N VAL A 524 11.03 -24.72 -15.09
CA VAL A 524 9.79 -25.49 -15.28
C VAL A 524 9.98 -26.96 -14.86
N ARG A 525 11.12 -27.57 -15.19
CA ARG A 525 11.42 -28.96 -14.79
C ARG A 525 11.49 -29.11 -13.27
N GLN A 526 12.16 -28.19 -12.60
CA GLN A 526 12.28 -28.19 -11.12
C GLN A 526 10.92 -27.97 -10.47
N HIS A 527 10.13 -27.03 -10.98
CA HIS A 527 8.78 -26.78 -10.49
C HIS A 527 7.87 -28.02 -10.63
N LYS A 528 7.90 -28.70 -11.77
CA LYS A 528 7.16 -29.96 -11.98
C LYS A 528 7.60 -31.08 -11.03
N LYS A 529 8.91 -31.21 -10.76
CA LYS A 529 9.42 -32.17 -9.78
C LYS A 529 8.92 -31.87 -8.37
N LYS A 530 8.94 -30.58 -7.98
CA LYS A 530 8.44 -30.11 -6.67
C LYS A 530 6.94 -30.39 -6.51
N ASN A 531 6.14 -30.10 -7.54
CA ASN A 531 4.70 -30.40 -7.54
C ASN A 531 4.42 -31.92 -7.49
N ALA A 532 5.18 -32.75 -8.19
CA ALA A 532 5.03 -34.20 -8.17
C ALA A 532 5.36 -34.80 -6.79
N ALA A 533 6.36 -34.25 -6.08
CA ALA A 533 6.72 -34.65 -4.74
C ALA A 533 5.59 -34.31 -3.73
N LEU A 534 5.03 -33.11 -3.83
CA LEU A 534 3.89 -32.68 -2.97
C LEU A 534 2.64 -33.55 -3.15
N VAL A 535 2.35 -33.99 -4.38
CA VAL A 535 1.21 -34.87 -4.68
C VAL A 535 1.41 -36.29 -4.15
N SER A 536 2.67 -36.74 -3.98
CA SER A 536 3.00 -38.10 -3.52
C SER A 536 2.97 -38.28 -2.00
N GLU A 537 3.17 -37.23 -1.21
CA GLU A 537 3.39 -37.35 0.24
C GLU A 537 2.14 -37.40 1.11
N ASP A 538 0.96 -36.98 0.72
CA ASP A 538 -0.23 -37.26 1.58
C ASP A 538 -1.61 -37.10 0.90
N LYS A 539 -2.21 -38.20 0.55
CA LYS A 539 -3.66 -38.26 0.23
C LYS A 539 -4.55 -38.18 1.48
N SER A 540 -3.99 -38.15 2.69
CA SER A 540 -4.75 -38.25 3.96
C SER A 540 -4.90 -36.93 4.72
N LYS A 541 -4.18 -35.87 4.35
CA LYS A 541 -4.28 -34.54 4.98
C LYS A 541 -4.66 -33.46 3.98
N LYS A 542 -5.83 -33.56 3.36
CA LYS A 542 -6.44 -32.39 2.73
C LYS A 542 -6.89 -31.45 3.85
N VAL A 543 -6.03 -30.51 4.21
CA VAL A 543 -6.45 -29.26 4.85
C VAL A 543 -7.03 -28.40 3.73
N ASP A 544 -8.31 -28.05 3.85
CA ASP A 544 -9.02 -27.21 2.87
C ASP A 544 -8.19 -25.96 2.53
N GLY A 545 -7.70 -25.85 1.28
CA GLY A 545 -7.20 -24.62 0.73
C GLY A 545 -5.77 -24.57 0.20
N ASP A 546 -4.92 -25.58 0.38
CA ASP A 546 -3.54 -25.61 -0.15
C ASP A 546 -3.40 -26.64 -1.29
N ASP A 547 -3.94 -26.32 -2.46
CA ASP A 547 -3.52 -26.91 -3.73
C ASP A 547 -2.35 -26.07 -4.25
N ASP A 548 -1.13 -26.34 -3.77
CA ASP A 548 0.09 -25.61 -4.15
C ASP A 548 0.56 -25.90 -5.58
N ALA A 549 -0.09 -26.80 -6.29
CA ALA A 549 0.23 -27.14 -7.67
C ALA A 549 -0.38 -26.13 -8.65
N TYR A 550 0.45 -25.33 -9.30
CA TYR A 550 0.06 -24.52 -10.46
C TYR A 550 0.97 -24.82 -11.63
N ASP A 551 0.43 -24.66 -12.85
CA ASP A 551 1.19 -24.93 -14.07
C ASP A 551 2.02 -23.70 -14.45
N VAL A 552 3.33 -23.89 -14.55
CA VAL A 552 4.25 -22.85 -15.06
C VAL A 552 4.50 -23.13 -16.54
N SER A 553 4.14 -22.19 -17.39
CA SER A 553 4.42 -22.21 -18.83
C SER A 553 5.50 -21.19 -19.17
N ILE A 554 6.31 -21.52 -20.18
CA ILE A 554 7.31 -20.59 -20.73
C ILE A 554 6.58 -19.52 -21.54
N ASP A 555 6.99 -18.25 -21.38
CA ASP A 555 6.54 -17.16 -22.23
C ASP A 555 7.32 -17.18 -23.56
N GLU A 556 6.76 -17.88 -24.56
CA GLU A 556 7.36 -18.01 -25.88
C GLU A 556 7.43 -16.66 -26.63
N ASP A 557 6.53 -15.73 -26.35
CA ASP A 557 6.57 -14.39 -26.94
C ASP A 557 7.76 -13.58 -26.41
N PHE A 558 8.13 -13.77 -25.15
CA PHE A 558 9.33 -13.16 -24.58
C PHE A 558 10.60 -13.73 -25.21
N LEU A 559 10.70 -15.05 -25.36
CA LEU A 559 11.85 -15.69 -26.02
C LEU A 559 11.96 -15.25 -27.47
N THR A 560 10.85 -15.20 -28.20
CA THR A 560 10.80 -14.66 -29.56
C THR A 560 11.28 -13.21 -29.62
N ALA A 561 10.89 -12.39 -28.63
CA ALA A 561 11.37 -11.00 -28.56
C ALA A 561 12.89 -10.93 -28.37
N LEU A 562 13.48 -11.78 -27.52
CA LEU A 562 14.94 -11.84 -27.35
C LEU A 562 15.67 -12.23 -28.64
N GLU A 563 15.08 -13.10 -29.49
CA GLU A 563 15.64 -13.48 -30.78
C GLU A 563 15.73 -12.29 -31.77
N TYR A 564 14.89 -11.25 -31.62
CA TYR A 564 15.05 -10.01 -32.38
C TYR A 564 16.21 -9.15 -31.90
N GLY A 565 16.77 -9.45 -30.73
CA GLY A 565 17.95 -8.78 -30.16
C GLY A 565 17.57 -7.75 -29.10
N MET A 566 17.88 -8.06 -27.85
CA MET A 566 17.81 -7.13 -26.74
C MET A 566 19.19 -6.51 -26.50
N PRO A 567 19.32 -5.17 -26.37
CA PRO A 567 20.60 -4.56 -26.05
C PRO A 567 21.11 -5.02 -24.68
N PRO A 568 22.43 -4.96 -24.41
CA PRO A 568 22.92 -5.10 -23.04
C PRO A 568 22.16 -4.16 -22.13
N ALA A 569 21.65 -4.64 -21.00
CA ALA A 569 20.78 -3.86 -20.17
C ALA A 569 20.89 -4.28 -18.69
N SER A 570 20.40 -3.46 -17.80
CA SER A 570 20.16 -3.79 -16.41
C SER A 570 18.72 -3.42 -16.01
N GLY A 571 18.17 -4.20 -15.09
CA GLY A 571 16.84 -3.97 -14.54
C GLY A 571 16.85 -3.94 -13.02
N MET A 572 15.87 -3.26 -12.43
CA MET A 572 15.70 -3.18 -10.99
C MET A 572 14.23 -3.09 -10.61
N GLY A 573 13.82 -3.91 -9.64
CA GLY A 573 12.56 -3.81 -8.94
C GLY A 573 12.73 -3.27 -7.53
N ILE A 574 11.89 -2.32 -7.11
CA ILE A 574 11.82 -1.82 -5.72
C ILE A 574 10.41 -2.00 -5.19
N GLY A 575 10.28 -2.63 -4.02
CA GLY A 575 9.02 -2.75 -3.30
C GLY A 575 8.61 -1.42 -2.67
N ILE A 576 7.69 -0.68 -3.31
CA ILE A 576 7.25 0.64 -2.82
C ILE A 576 6.60 0.52 -1.44
N ASP A 577 5.80 -0.51 -1.19
CA ASP A 577 5.17 -0.69 0.12
C ASP A 577 6.23 -0.86 1.23
N ARG A 578 7.28 -1.64 0.98
CA ARG A 578 8.40 -1.83 1.92
C ARG A 578 9.17 -0.53 2.16
N LEU A 579 9.44 0.24 1.11
CA LEU A 579 10.07 1.56 1.24
C LEU A 579 9.20 2.54 2.05
N VAL A 580 7.90 2.56 1.81
CA VAL A 580 6.97 3.37 2.62
C VAL A 580 6.97 2.92 4.08
N MET A 581 6.96 1.60 4.35
CA MET A 581 7.06 1.07 5.72
C MET A 581 8.31 1.60 6.43
N LEU A 582 9.45 1.51 5.78
CA LEU A 582 10.74 1.99 6.32
C LEU A 582 10.68 3.50 6.64
N LEU A 583 10.26 4.32 5.69
CA LEU A 583 10.29 5.78 5.81
C LEU A 583 9.17 6.37 6.68
N THR A 584 8.12 5.60 6.97
CA THR A 584 7.00 6.00 7.85
C THR A 584 6.98 5.27 9.19
N ASN A 585 8.04 4.52 9.50
CA ASN A 585 8.13 3.70 10.72
C ASN A 585 6.94 2.75 10.92
N SER A 586 6.44 2.16 9.84
CA SER A 586 5.27 1.26 9.86
C SER A 586 5.71 -0.19 10.03
N ALA A 587 5.14 -0.90 11.02
CA ALA A 587 5.54 -2.27 11.35
C ALA A 587 5.01 -3.32 10.35
N SER A 588 3.87 -3.07 9.73
CA SER A 588 3.19 -3.99 8.83
C SER A 588 2.88 -3.37 7.49
N ILE A 589 2.97 -4.18 6.42
CA ILE A 589 2.55 -3.78 5.06
C ILE A 589 1.08 -3.32 5.01
N ARG A 590 0.24 -3.85 5.92
CA ARG A 590 -1.16 -3.43 6.05
C ARG A 590 -1.33 -2.00 6.56
N ASP A 591 -0.33 -1.44 7.22
CA ASP A 591 -0.37 -0.04 7.67
C ASP A 591 -0.24 0.93 6.51
N VAL A 592 0.51 0.57 5.47
CA VAL A 592 0.81 1.41 4.30
C VAL A 592 -0.09 1.16 3.09
N ILE A 593 -0.92 0.11 3.13
CA ILE A 593 -1.98 -0.16 2.14
C ILE A 593 -3.31 0.33 2.72
N ALA A 594 -4.02 1.19 1.99
CA ALA A 594 -5.24 1.82 2.49
C ALA A 594 -6.32 0.78 2.89
N PHE A 595 -6.56 -0.19 2.03
CA PHE A 595 -7.52 -1.28 2.23
C PHE A 595 -6.83 -2.62 1.93
N PRO A 596 -6.06 -3.17 2.89
CA PRO A 596 -5.34 -4.43 2.69
C PRO A 596 -6.32 -5.61 2.62
N VAL A 597 -5.89 -6.68 1.97
CA VAL A 597 -6.63 -7.95 1.99
C VAL A 597 -6.57 -8.55 3.39
N LEU A 598 -7.70 -8.98 3.90
CA LEU A 598 -7.83 -9.56 5.25
C LEU A 598 -8.59 -10.88 5.18
N LYS A 599 -8.21 -11.83 6.04
CA LYS A 599 -9.01 -13.05 6.20
C LYS A 599 -10.46 -12.69 6.57
N THR A 600 -11.42 -13.35 5.94
CA THR A 600 -12.83 -13.19 6.32
C THR A 600 -13.01 -13.67 7.75
N PRO A 601 -13.69 -12.92 8.64
CA PRO A 601 -14.00 -13.45 9.96
C PRO A 601 -14.76 -14.76 9.81
N GLN A 602 -14.31 -15.82 10.45
CA GLN A 602 -15.13 -17.02 10.59
C GLN A 602 -16.37 -16.65 11.40
N VAL A 603 -17.54 -16.78 10.81
CA VAL A 603 -18.86 -16.51 11.41
C VAL A 603 -19.20 -17.63 12.40
#